data_bc333e7c2de8a1db14ac436ad61ca85b
#
_entry.id   bc333e7c2de8a1db14ac436ad61ca85b
#
_cell.length_a   1.000
_cell.length_b   1.000
_cell.length_c   1.000
_cell.angle_alpha   90.00
_cell.angle_beta   90.00
_cell.angle_gamma   90.00
#
_symmetry.space_group_name_H-M   'P 1'
#
loop_
_entity.id
_entity.type
_entity.pdbx_description
1 polymer ?
#
loop_
_entity_poly.entity_id
_entity_poly.type
_entity_poly.pdbx_seq_one_letter_code
_entity_poly.pdbx_strand_id
1 'polypeptide(L)'
;LTEEDPLKKDFRKFLWLIWQHLNLPKPTPLQYDIAQFLASPRPKVCIQAFRGVGKSFITSAYVLWELYKDPQKKVLVVSASKNRADAFSTFTQRLINEVEVLKFLQPKEDQRNSRIEFDVGPATADQSPSVKSVGITGQITGSRADIIVADDVEVLNNSATPDMREKLIERTREFSAVLKPLPEARIIYLGTPQTEGSIYQQLPETFETRIWPALMPTDEEAERYGEALAPYVRKMGDRKPGDTTDPQRFSDIDLATRKAEYGKAGFALQFMLNTQLSDVERYPLKIRDLLVMDVGPSEAPMKVNWMPDPKRELKDLPNLAMAGDRFYPPAGASETFAEFTGSVMSIDPSGRGKDETGYAVVKMLNGIQYVTRCGGLQGGYDKATLEALAVIAKKENVNQIIIESNFG
;
A
#
# COMPACT_ATOMS: atom_id res chain seq x y z
N LEU A 1 -20.23 12.57 -33.61
CA LEU A 1 -20.04 11.24 -33.05
C LEU A 1 -21.41 10.66 -32.70
N THR A 2 -21.85 9.63 -33.43
CA THR A 2 -23.17 9.04 -33.26
C THR A 2 -23.25 8.13 -32.06
N GLU A 3 -24.45 7.91 -31.48
CA GLU A 3 -24.67 6.96 -30.37
C GLU A 3 -24.27 5.52 -30.73
N GLU A 4 -24.15 5.21 -32.01
CA GLU A 4 -23.76 3.88 -32.54
C GLU A 4 -22.24 3.65 -32.59
N ASP A 5 -21.41 4.64 -32.24
CA ASP A 5 -19.96 4.51 -32.29
C ASP A 5 -19.46 3.33 -31.43
N PRO A 6 -18.85 2.28 -32.04
CA PRO A 6 -18.37 1.10 -31.31
C PRO A 6 -17.28 1.41 -30.32
N LEU A 7 -16.52 2.51 -30.50
CA LEU A 7 -15.48 2.95 -29.57
C LEU A 7 -16.08 3.53 -28.27
N LYS A 8 -17.27 4.12 -28.33
CA LYS A 8 -17.99 4.59 -27.15
C LYS A 8 -18.56 3.45 -26.31
N LYS A 9 -19.01 2.39 -26.97
CA LYS A 9 -19.70 1.25 -26.33
C LYS A 9 -18.78 0.28 -25.61
N ASP A 10 -17.56 0.11 -26.12
CA ASP A 10 -16.63 -0.90 -25.59
C ASP A 10 -15.22 -0.32 -25.41
N PHE A 11 -14.85 -0.11 -24.15
CA PHE A 11 -13.53 0.40 -23.79
C PHE A 11 -12.38 -0.46 -24.31
N ARG A 12 -12.56 -1.76 -24.48
CA ARG A 12 -11.52 -2.65 -25.01
C ARG A 12 -11.15 -2.30 -26.46
N LYS A 13 -12.12 -1.88 -27.27
CA LYS A 13 -11.87 -1.41 -28.64
C LYS A 13 -11.11 -0.09 -28.65
N PHE A 14 -11.48 0.83 -27.76
CA PHE A 14 -10.77 2.09 -27.59
C PHE A 14 -9.34 1.85 -27.10
N LEU A 15 -9.16 0.98 -26.09
CA LEU A 15 -7.84 0.60 -25.59
C LEU A 15 -6.97 0.01 -26.70
N TRP A 16 -7.50 -0.87 -27.53
CA TRP A 16 -6.78 -1.44 -28.65
C TRP A 16 -6.31 -0.37 -29.65
N LEU A 17 -7.15 0.63 -29.96
CA LEU A 17 -6.79 1.76 -30.80
C LEU A 17 -5.61 2.56 -30.24
N ILE A 18 -5.64 2.85 -28.92
CA ILE A 18 -4.52 3.55 -28.26
C ILE A 18 -3.24 2.71 -28.31
N TRP A 19 -3.35 1.39 -28.06
CA TRP A 19 -2.19 0.48 -28.15
C TRP A 19 -1.57 0.45 -29.54
N GLN A 20 -2.40 0.41 -30.58
CA GLN A 20 -1.91 0.48 -31.97
C GLN A 20 -1.18 1.80 -32.25
N HIS A 21 -1.75 2.92 -31.83
CA HIS A 21 -1.10 4.23 -32.00
C HIS A 21 0.27 4.28 -31.33
N LEU A 22 0.40 3.69 -30.15
CA LEU A 22 1.64 3.64 -29.39
C LEU A 22 2.64 2.59 -29.92
N ASN A 23 2.32 1.86 -30.98
CA ASN A 23 3.11 0.74 -31.51
C ASN A 23 3.41 -0.35 -30.44
N LEU A 24 2.49 -0.52 -29.49
CA LEU A 24 2.58 -1.57 -28.49
C LEU A 24 2.05 -2.89 -29.04
N PRO A 25 2.53 -4.06 -28.53
CA PRO A 25 1.89 -5.34 -28.81
C PRO A 25 0.41 -5.30 -28.44
N LYS A 26 -0.40 -6.12 -29.08
CA LYS A 26 -1.86 -6.17 -28.76
C LYS A 26 -2.08 -6.31 -27.25
N PRO A 27 -3.11 -5.64 -26.67
CA PRO A 27 -3.45 -5.84 -25.27
C PRO A 27 -3.68 -7.33 -24.98
N THR A 28 -3.09 -7.81 -23.89
CA THR A 28 -3.25 -9.21 -23.47
C THR A 28 -4.62 -9.47 -22.87
N PRO A 29 -5.07 -10.74 -22.76
CA PRO A 29 -6.32 -11.06 -22.08
C PRO A 29 -6.38 -10.52 -20.65
N LEU A 30 -5.27 -10.54 -19.91
CA LEU A 30 -5.17 -9.96 -18.56
C LEU A 30 -5.37 -8.44 -18.58
N GLN A 31 -4.75 -7.74 -19.52
CA GLN A 31 -4.94 -6.30 -19.69
C GLN A 31 -6.39 -5.94 -20.06
N TYR A 32 -7.05 -6.76 -20.89
CA TYR A 32 -8.47 -6.60 -21.19
C TYR A 32 -9.36 -6.86 -19.97
N ASP A 33 -9.02 -7.82 -19.10
CA ASP A 33 -9.76 -8.06 -17.85
C ASP A 33 -9.64 -6.85 -16.89
N ILE A 34 -8.45 -6.28 -16.73
CA ILE A 34 -8.24 -5.04 -15.98
C ILE A 34 -9.07 -3.91 -16.58
N ALA A 35 -9.03 -3.74 -17.91
CA ALA A 35 -9.76 -2.69 -18.61
C ALA A 35 -11.28 -2.86 -18.45
N GLN A 36 -11.79 -4.08 -18.52
CA GLN A 36 -13.21 -4.37 -18.32
C GLN A 36 -13.67 -4.06 -16.89
N PHE A 37 -12.85 -4.41 -15.89
CA PHE A 37 -13.14 -4.05 -14.51
C PHE A 37 -13.13 -2.54 -14.31
N LEU A 38 -12.14 -1.85 -14.86
CA LEU A 38 -12.03 -0.40 -14.81
C LEU A 38 -13.24 0.30 -15.46
N ALA A 39 -13.71 -0.19 -16.61
CA ALA A 39 -14.87 0.35 -17.33
C ALA A 39 -16.24 -0.06 -16.74
N SER A 40 -16.25 -0.92 -15.74
CA SER A 40 -17.50 -1.35 -15.09
C SER A 40 -18.19 -0.18 -14.37
N PRO A 41 -19.53 -0.20 -14.21
CA PRO A 41 -20.29 0.91 -13.62
C PRO A 41 -20.12 1.07 -12.10
N ARG A 42 -19.15 0.42 -11.50
CA ARG A 42 -18.90 0.48 -10.05
C ARG A 42 -18.39 1.84 -9.63
N PRO A 43 -19.01 2.47 -8.61
CA PRO A 43 -18.62 3.82 -8.21
C PRO A 43 -17.26 3.88 -7.52
N LYS A 44 -16.84 2.82 -6.83
CA LYS A 44 -15.59 2.77 -6.05
C LYS A 44 -14.85 1.47 -6.33
N VAL A 45 -13.67 1.58 -6.92
CA VAL A 45 -12.84 0.43 -7.28
C VAL A 45 -11.39 0.62 -6.86
N CYS A 46 -10.74 -0.50 -6.50
CA CYS A 46 -9.31 -0.57 -6.23
C CYS A 46 -8.68 -1.66 -7.13
N ILE A 47 -7.74 -1.25 -7.96
CA ILE A 47 -7.02 -2.10 -8.90
C ILE A 47 -5.60 -2.30 -8.36
N GLN A 48 -5.29 -3.51 -7.93
CA GLN A 48 -3.94 -3.91 -7.57
C GLN A 48 -3.44 -4.92 -8.62
N ALA A 49 -2.50 -4.51 -9.44
CA ALA A 49 -1.94 -5.37 -10.46
C ALA A 49 -0.41 -5.25 -10.50
N PHE A 50 0.27 -6.33 -10.84
CA PHE A 50 1.72 -6.41 -10.76
C PHE A 50 2.43 -5.36 -11.61
N ARG A 51 3.70 -5.10 -11.26
CA ARG A 51 4.52 -4.09 -11.91
C ARG A 51 4.82 -4.45 -13.36
N GLY A 52 4.63 -3.48 -14.26
CA GLY A 52 4.90 -3.65 -15.70
C GLY A 52 3.72 -4.12 -16.52
N VAL A 53 2.57 -4.45 -15.91
CA VAL A 53 1.36 -4.87 -16.65
C VAL A 53 0.73 -3.76 -17.50
N GLY A 54 1.13 -2.49 -17.27
CA GLY A 54 0.63 -1.35 -18.05
C GLY A 54 -0.55 -0.61 -17.43
N LYS A 55 -0.75 -0.70 -16.10
CA LYS A 55 -1.84 -0.02 -15.37
C LYS A 55 -2.02 1.44 -15.80
N SER A 56 -0.96 2.25 -15.72
CA SER A 56 -1.02 3.69 -16.01
C SER A 56 -1.40 3.98 -17.47
N PHE A 57 -0.98 3.15 -18.43
CA PHE A 57 -1.41 3.27 -19.83
C PHE A 57 -2.90 2.97 -19.98
N ILE A 58 -3.40 1.89 -19.34
CA ILE A 58 -4.82 1.52 -19.36
C ILE A 58 -5.66 2.64 -18.74
N THR A 59 -5.18 3.22 -17.64
CA THR A 59 -5.89 4.29 -16.93
C THR A 59 -5.91 5.59 -17.72
N SER A 60 -4.79 5.96 -18.35
CA SER A 60 -4.75 7.13 -19.25
C SER A 60 -5.71 6.97 -20.43
N ALA A 61 -5.74 5.79 -21.04
CA ALA A 61 -6.72 5.47 -22.09
C ALA A 61 -8.16 5.54 -21.57
N TYR A 62 -8.41 5.09 -20.32
CA TYR A 62 -9.72 5.14 -19.70
C TYR A 62 -10.20 6.58 -19.46
N VAL A 63 -9.35 7.44 -18.95
CA VAL A 63 -9.69 8.87 -18.75
C VAL A 63 -10.07 9.52 -20.10
N LEU A 64 -9.28 9.25 -21.14
CA LEU A 64 -9.60 9.73 -22.48
C LEU A 64 -10.88 9.14 -23.05
N TRP A 65 -11.16 7.86 -22.78
CA TRP A 65 -12.41 7.23 -23.19
C TRP A 65 -13.62 7.84 -22.49
N GLU A 66 -13.54 8.19 -21.22
CA GLU A 66 -14.61 8.90 -20.50
C GLU A 66 -14.88 10.28 -21.11
N LEU A 67 -13.82 11.04 -21.44
CA LEU A 67 -13.93 12.33 -22.12
C LEU A 67 -14.39 12.19 -23.60
N TYR A 68 -14.04 11.10 -24.26
CA TYR A 68 -14.50 10.77 -25.60
C TYR A 68 -16.01 10.48 -25.64
N LYS A 69 -16.54 9.81 -24.62
CA LYS A 69 -17.99 9.58 -24.46
C LYS A 69 -18.72 10.86 -24.09
N ASP A 70 -18.20 11.58 -23.13
CA ASP A 70 -18.77 12.80 -22.57
C ASP A 70 -17.69 13.84 -22.23
N PRO A 71 -17.48 14.82 -23.12
CA PRO A 71 -16.50 15.87 -22.91
C PRO A 71 -16.79 16.82 -21.73
N GLN A 72 -17.98 16.75 -21.12
CA GLN A 72 -18.34 17.59 -19.98
C GLN A 72 -17.80 17.05 -18.66
N LYS A 73 -17.34 15.81 -18.60
CA LYS A 73 -16.77 15.21 -17.40
C LYS A 73 -15.53 15.93 -16.91
N LYS A 74 -15.37 15.94 -15.59
CA LYS A 74 -14.23 16.50 -14.87
C LYS A 74 -13.47 15.38 -14.20
N VAL A 75 -12.19 15.27 -14.47
CA VAL A 75 -11.33 14.20 -13.96
C VAL A 75 -10.20 14.79 -13.11
N LEU A 76 -10.10 14.31 -11.87
CA LEU A 76 -8.99 14.61 -10.98
C LEU A 76 -8.06 13.40 -10.90
N VAL A 77 -6.79 13.59 -11.25
CA VAL A 77 -5.75 12.58 -11.12
C VAL A 77 -4.85 12.95 -9.95
N VAL A 78 -4.74 12.04 -8.98
CA VAL A 78 -3.90 12.20 -7.80
C VAL A 78 -2.83 11.13 -7.81
N SER A 79 -1.56 11.51 -7.66
CA SER A 79 -0.43 10.58 -7.59
C SER A 79 0.42 10.84 -6.35
N ALA A 80 1.35 9.93 -6.02
CA ALA A 80 2.24 10.12 -4.86
C ALA A 80 3.08 11.40 -4.92
N SER A 81 3.39 11.89 -6.13
CA SER A 81 4.15 13.13 -6.31
C SER A 81 3.59 13.95 -7.46
N LYS A 82 3.89 15.26 -7.43
CA LYS A 82 3.55 16.19 -8.50
C LYS A 82 4.12 15.74 -9.85
N ASN A 83 5.38 15.28 -9.88
CA ASN A 83 6.02 14.85 -11.13
C ASN A 83 5.30 13.68 -11.80
N ARG A 84 4.79 12.72 -11.03
CA ARG A 84 4.00 11.60 -11.56
C ARG A 84 2.66 12.07 -12.10
N ALA A 85 1.98 12.94 -11.38
CA ALA A 85 0.73 13.53 -11.81
C ALA A 85 0.90 14.32 -13.12
N ASP A 86 1.96 15.15 -13.20
CA ASP A 86 2.28 15.94 -14.40
C ASP A 86 2.61 15.01 -15.60
N ALA A 87 3.31 13.89 -15.36
CA ALA A 87 3.60 12.91 -16.40
C ALA A 87 2.32 12.26 -16.97
N PHE A 88 1.36 11.94 -16.11
CA PHE A 88 0.06 11.42 -16.53
C PHE A 88 -0.70 12.42 -17.42
N SER A 89 -0.80 13.68 -16.97
CA SER A 89 -1.47 14.74 -17.73
C SER A 89 -0.77 15.01 -19.07
N THR A 90 0.56 15.10 -19.08
CA THR A 90 1.34 15.29 -20.31
C THR A 90 1.11 14.15 -21.31
N PHE A 91 1.07 12.91 -20.81
CA PHE A 91 0.82 11.74 -21.67
C PHE A 91 -0.60 11.77 -22.27
N THR A 92 -1.61 12.07 -21.46
CA THR A 92 -2.98 12.19 -21.96
C THR A 92 -3.15 13.30 -23.00
N GLN A 93 -2.53 14.47 -22.78
CA GLN A 93 -2.52 15.56 -23.77
C GLN A 93 -1.84 15.15 -25.08
N ARG A 94 -0.72 14.43 -25.01
CA ARG A 94 -0.06 13.91 -26.21
C ARG A 94 -0.98 12.97 -27.00
N LEU A 95 -1.67 12.05 -26.34
CA LEU A 95 -2.63 11.18 -27.01
C LEU A 95 -3.77 11.96 -27.67
N ILE A 96 -4.29 13.02 -27.04
CA ILE A 96 -5.28 13.91 -27.66
C ILE A 96 -4.74 14.53 -28.94
N ASN A 97 -3.49 14.96 -28.95
CA ASN A 97 -2.88 15.60 -30.09
C ASN A 97 -2.51 14.65 -31.23
N GLU A 98 -2.10 13.43 -30.90
CA GLU A 98 -1.53 12.49 -31.86
C GLU A 98 -2.56 11.50 -32.42
N VAL A 99 -3.59 11.11 -31.64
CA VAL A 99 -4.60 10.13 -32.05
C VAL A 99 -5.74 10.81 -32.81
N GLU A 100 -5.94 10.46 -34.08
CA GLU A 100 -6.88 11.16 -35.01
C GLU A 100 -8.28 11.31 -34.41
N VAL A 101 -8.85 10.24 -33.86
CA VAL A 101 -10.21 10.25 -33.29
C VAL A 101 -10.35 11.11 -32.04
N LEU A 102 -9.24 11.51 -31.42
CA LEU A 102 -9.22 12.35 -30.22
C LEU A 102 -8.97 13.84 -30.51
N LYS A 103 -8.61 14.21 -31.72
CA LYS A 103 -8.28 15.60 -32.08
C LYS A 103 -9.41 16.59 -31.78
N PHE A 104 -10.66 16.15 -31.81
CA PHE A 104 -11.79 17.03 -31.45
C PHE A 104 -11.78 17.42 -29.96
N LEU A 105 -11.03 16.70 -29.13
CA LEU A 105 -10.82 17.04 -27.70
C LEU A 105 -9.69 18.04 -27.48
N GLN A 106 -8.96 18.45 -28.50
CA GLN A 106 -7.90 19.44 -28.38
C GLN A 106 -8.45 20.74 -27.78
N PRO A 107 -7.77 21.32 -26.75
CA PRO A 107 -8.16 22.60 -26.17
C PRO A 107 -8.25 23.70 -27.21
N LYS A 108 -9.21 24.60 -27.10
CA LYS A 108 -9.30 25.84 -27.89
C LYS A 108 -8.32 26.88 -27.34
N GLU A 109 -8.06 27.92 -28.11
CA GLU A 109 -7.11 28.98 -27.76
C GLU A 109 -7.44 29.70 -26.43
N ASP A 110 -8.73 29.82 -26.11
CA ASP A 110 -9.25 30.48 -24.90
C ASP A 110 -9.39 29.54 -23.69
N GLN A 111 -9.11 28.25 -23.87
CA GLN A 111 -9.24 27.23 -22.83
C GLN A 111 -7.92 27.00 -22.07
N ARG A 112 -8.06 26.47 -20.85
CA ARG A 112 -6.90 26.02 -20.06
C ARG A 112 -6.11 24.94 -20.79
N ASN A 113 -4.81 25.11 -20.90
CA ASN A 113 -3.92 24.15 -21.57
C ASN A 113 -2.54 24.17 -20.93
N SER A 114 -2.45 23.65 -19.72
CA SER A 114 -1.20 23.54 -18.97
C SER A 114 -0.88 22.07 -18.64
N ARG A 115 0.35 21.80 -18.15
CA ARG A 115 0.77 20.44 -17.75
C ARG A 115 0.03 19.90 -16.54
N ILE A 116 -0.55 20.75 -15.72
CA ILE A 116 -1.22 20.36 -14.47
C ILE A 116 -2.74 20.32 -14.63
N GLU A 117 -3.28 21.09 -15.56
CA GLU A 117 -4.72 21.14 -15.84
C GLU A 117 -4.99 21.61 -17.28
N PHE A 118 -6.00 21.03 -17.89
CA PHE A 118 -6.45 21.41 -19.22
C PHE A 118 -7.95 21.18 -19.41
N ASP A 119 -8.54 21.93 -20.34
CA ASP A 119 -9.89 21.69 -20.80
C ASP A 119 -9.87 20.94 -22.13
N VAL A 120 -10.93 20.17 -22.44
CA VAL A 120 -11.12 19.60 -23.76
C VAL A 120 -12.00 20.52 -24.60
N GLY A 121 -11.73 20.60 -25.91
CA GLY A 121 -12.34 21.56 -26.84
C GLY A 121 -13.87 21.69 -26.76
N PRO A 122 -14.64 20.59 -26.68
CA PRO A 122 -16.09 20.64 -26.56
C PRO A 122 -16.62 20.97 -25.16
N ALA A 123 -15.76 21.07 -24.13
CA ALA A 123 -16.22 21.36 -22.77
C ALA A 123 -16.78 22.79 -22.68
N THR A 124 -17.87 22.92 -21.94
CA THR A 124 -18.42 24.23 -21.55
C THR A 124 -17.55 24.85 -20.45
N ALA A 125 -17.58 26.19 -20.35
CA ALA A 125 -16.86 26.92 -19.32
C ALA A 125 -17.29 26.46 -17.93
N ASP A 126 -16.29 26.10 -17.09
CA ASP A 126 -16.48 25.64 -15.71
C ASP A 126 -15.29 26.10 -14.84
N GLN A 127 -15.52 26.23 -13.54
CA GLN A 127 -14.44 26.50 -12.58
C GLN A 127 -13.44 25.33 -12.50
N SER A 128 -13.93 24.09 -12.64
CA SER A 128 -13.12 22.88 -12.68
C SER A 128 -12.66 22.56 -14.11
N PRO A 129 -11.36 22.28 -14.33
CA PRO A 129 -10.86 21.87 -15.64
C PRO A 129 -11.40 20.49 -16.04
N SER A 130 -11.32 20.13 -17.33
CA SER A 130 -11.66 18.79 -17.77
C SER A 130 -10.76 17.72 -17.18
N VAL A 131 -9.46 18.01 -17.08
CA VAL A 131 -8.49 17.15 -16.35
C VAL A 131 -7.62 18.03 -15.48
N LYS A 132 -7.46 17.64 -14.22
CA LYS A 132 -6.50 18.22 -13.27
C LYS A 132 -5.63 17.14 -12.68
N SER A 133 -4.32 17.37 -12.59
CA SER A 133 -3.37 16.46 -11.96
C SER A 133 -2.66 17.10 -10.78
N VAL A 134 -2.60 16.39 -9.65
CA VAL A 134 -1.99 16.86 -8.40
C VAL A 134 -1.22 15.77 -7.69
N GLY A 135 -0.17 16.12 -6.95
CA GLY A 135 0.41 15.19 -5.96
C GLY A 135 -0.47 15.11 -4.72
N ILE A 136 -0.46 13.99 -4.02
CA ILE A 136 -1.29 13.73 -2.81
C ILE A 136 -1.06 14.76 -1.69
N THR A 137 0.13 15.36 -1.64
CA THR A 137 0.45 16.44 -0.69
C THR A 137 0.06 17.81 -1.17
N GLY A 138 -0.39 17.94 -2.43
CA GLY A 138 -0.86 19.20 -3.01
C GLY A 138 -2.28 19.56 -2.61
N GLN A 139 -2.78 20.68 -3.13
CA GLN A 139 -4.14 21.13 -2.89
C GLN A 139 -5.13 20.32 -3.76
N ILE A 140 -5.80 19.37 -3.14
CA ILE A 140 -6.82 18.52 -3.77
C ILE A 140 -8.15 19.27 -3.86
N THR A 141 -8.50 20.01 -2.82
CA THR A 141 -9.73 20.81 -2.74
C THR A 141 -9.72 22.01 -3.68
N GLY A 142 -10.90 22.60 -3.91
CA GLY A 142 -11.06 23.77 -4.79
C GLY A 142 -11.50 23.45 -6.20
N SER A 143 -11.70 22.17 -6.55
CA SER A 143 -12.34 21.73 -7.81
C SER A 143 -13.35 20.61 -7.51
N ARG A 144 -14.24 20.35 -8.46
CA ARG A 144 -15.21 19.23 -8.39
C ARG A 144 -14.89 18.25 -9.51
N ALA A 145 -14.99 16.97 -9.22
CA ALA A 145 -14.70 15.91 -10.18
C ALA A 145 -15.85 14.91 -10.31
N ASP A 146 -16.07 14.44 -11.53
CA ASP A 146 -16.94 13.30 -11.82
C ASP A 146 -16.19 11.98 -11.59
N ILE A 147 -14.86 12.01 -11.86
CA ILE A 147 -13.98 10.85 -11.69
C ILE A 147 -12.71 11.29 -10.95
N ILE A 148 -12.37 10.57 -9.91
CA ILE A 148 -11.08 10.70 -9.20
C ILE A 148 -10.26 9.45 -9.47
N VAL A 149 -9.05 9.64 -9.98
CA VAL A 149 -8.06 8.57 -10.21
C VAL A 149 -6.91 8.76 -9.25
N ALA A 150 -6.76 7.85 -8.30
CA ALA A 150 -5.67 7.80 -7.34
C ALA A 150 -4.61 6.78 -7.83
N ASP A 151 -3.61 7.28 -8.58
CA ASP A 151 -2.58 6.46 -9.24
C ASP A 151 -1.31 6.38 -8.38
N ASP A 152 -1.05 5.18 -7.83
CA ASP A 152 0.10 4.88 -6.96
C ASP A 152 0.32 5.98 -5.89
N VAL A 153 -0.75 6.35 -5.17
CA VAL A 153 -0.69 7.40 -4.14
C VAL A 153 0.12 6.98 -2.91
N GLU A 154 0.24 5.67 -2.66
CA GLU A 154 1.10 5.11 -1.63
C GLU A 154 2.47 4.75 -2.21
N VAL A 155 3.52 5.28 -1.59
CA VAL A 155 4.92 4.94 -1.85
C VAL A 155 5.67 4.82 -0.52
N LEU A 156 6.84 4.17 -0.50
CA LEU A 156 7.61 3.98 0.73
C LEU A 156 7.85 5.30 1.48
N ASN A 157 8.10 6.40 0.75
CA ASN A 157 8.39 7.69 1.36
C ASN A 157 7.21 8.34 2.10
N ASN A 158 5.97 7.90 1.86
CA ASN A 158 4.77 8.44 2.51
C ASN A 158 3.95 7.39 3.27
N SER A 159 4.47 6.19 3.42
CA SER A 159 3.77 5.08 4.12
C SER A 159 4.68 4.29 5.07
N ALA A 160 5.93 4.75 5.25
CA ALA A 160 6.93 4.02 6.00
C ALA A 160 6.56 3.81 7.47
N THR A 161 5.96 4.80 8.11
CA THR A 161 5.55 4.74 9.52
C THR A 161 4.03 4.76 9.66
N PRO A 162 3.47 4.33 10.81
CA PRO A 162 2.04 4.44 11.08
C PRO A 162 1.51 5.88 10.92
N ASP A 163 2.21 6.87 11.45
CA ASP A 163 1.86 8.29 11.34
C ASP A 163 1.80 8.78 9.89
N MET A 164 2.77 8.35 9.06
CA MET A 164 2.74 8.68 7.63
C MET A 164 1.53 8.05 6.93
N ARG A 165 1.17 6.81 7.27
CA ARG A 165 -0.02 6.14 6.72
C ARG A 165 -1.31 6.83 7.15
N GLU A 166 -1.41 7.22 8.42
CA GLU A 166 -2.57 7.97 8.93
C GLU A 166 -2.76 9.30 8.19
N LYS A 167 -1.68 10.08 8.03
CA LYS A 167 -1.70 11.31 7.23
C LYS A 167 -2.11 11.06 5.78
N LEU A 168 -1.65 9.96 5.19
CA LEU A 168 -2.04 9.58 3.83
C LEU A 168 -3.54 9.24 3.75
N ILE A 169 -4.06 8.49 4.72
CA ILE A 169 -5.50 8.17 4.82
C ILE A 169 -6.32 9.46 4.98
N GLU A 170 -5.91 10.38 5.83
CA GLU A 170 -6.61 11.67 5.99
C GLU A 170 -6.69 12.43 4.66
N ARG A 171 -5.59 12.49 3.89
CA ARG A 171 -5.58 13.11 2.57
C ARG A 171 -6.53 12.44 1.58
N THR A 172 -6.64 11.12 1.62
CA THR A 172 -7.56 10.41 0.72
C THR A 172 -9.04 10.59 1.10
N ARG A 173 -9.35 10.94 2.35
CA ARG A 173 -10.72 11.30 2.78
C ARG A 173 -11.25 12.55 2.07
N GLU A 174 -10.37 13.46 1.66
CA GLU A 174 -10.75 14.65 0.90
C GLU A 174 -11.37 14.31 -0.47
N PHE A 175 -11.11 13.12 -1.01
CA PHE A 175 -11.70 12.69 -2.28
C PHE A 175 -13.22 12.70 -2.24
N SER A 176 -13.82 12.28 -1.13
CA SER A 176 -15.27 12.29 -0.97
C SER A 176 -15.87 13.71 -0.99
N ALA A 177 -15.11 14.72 -0.55
CA ALA A 177 -15.54 16.12 -0.57
C ALA A 177 -15.41 16.77 -1.95
N VAL A 178 -14.48 16.28 -2.79
CA VAL A 178 -14.22 16.76 -4.15
C VAL A 178 -15.13 16.09 -5.17
N LEU A 179 -15.49 14.83 -4.93
CA LEU A 179 -16.36 14.05 -5.82
C LEU A 179 -17.75 14.70 -5.89
N LYS A 180 -18.28 14.86 -7.11
CA LYS A 180 -19.66 15.33 -7.29
C LYS A 180 -20.65 14.31 -6.73
N PRO A 181 -21.75 14.74 -6.11
CA PRO A 181 -22.77 13.85 -5.57
C PRO A 181 -23.70 13.29 -6.68
N LEU A 182 -23.12 12.62 -7.65
CA LEU A 182 -23.82 12.03 -8.81
C LEU A 182 -23.69 10.51 -8.74
N PRO A 183 -24.72 9.75 -9.17
CA PRO A 183 -24.68 8.27 -9.16
C PRO A 183 -23.54 7.68 -9.98
N GLU A 184 -23.15 8.34 -11.07
CA GLU A 184 -22.10 7.95 -11.98
C GLU A 184 -20.70 8.43 -11.56
N ALA A 185 -20.60 9.22 -10.50
CA ALA A 185 -19.33 9.71 -10.00
C ALA A 185 -18.49 8.56 -9.40
N ARG A 186 -17.18 8.58 -9.67
CA ARG A 186 -16.30 7.45 -9.38
C ARG A 186 -15.03 7.83 -8.66
N ILE A 187 -14.58 6.92 -7.77
CA ILE A 187 -13.23 6.94 -7.21
C ILE A 187 -12.54 5.64 -7.61
N ILE A 188 -11.39 5.77 -8.25
CA ILE A 188 -10.59 4.66 -8.79
C ILE A 188 -9.22 4.72 -8.15
N TYR A 189 -8.87 3.71 -7.35
CA TYR A 189 -7.51 3.52 -6.87
C TYR A 189 -6.76 2.55 -7.78
N LEU A 190 -5.55 2.92 -8.15
CA LEU A 190 -4.58 2.01 -8.74
C LEU A 190 -3.35 2.02 -7.85
N GLY A 191 -2.86 0.87 -7.47
CA GLY A 191 -1.71 0.85 -6.60
C GLY A 191 -1.05 -0.49 -6.44
N THR A 192 0.12 -0.40 -5.81
CA THR A 192 0.90 -1.52 -5.35
C THR A 192 1.12 -1.33 -3.85
N PRO A 193 0.61 -2.23 -2.99
CA PRO A 193 0.81 -2.14 -1.55
C PRO A 193 2.30 -2.04 -1.19
N GLN A 194 2.63 -1.22 -0.21
CA GLN A 194 4.02 -1.03 0.23
C GLN A 194 4.31 -1.69 1.59
N THR A 195 3.28 -1.89 2.40
CA THR A 195 3.35 -2.49 3.73
C THR A 195 2.08 -3.28 4.03
N GLU A 196 2.09 -4.12 5.07
CA GLU A 196 0.89 -4.81 5.55
C GLU A 196 -0.21 -3.83 5.97
N GLY A 197 0.17 -2.68 6.52
CA GLY A 197 -0.74 -1.58 6.84
C GLY A 197 -1.05 -0.65 5.65
N SER A 198 -0.96 -1.14 4.41
CA SER A 198 -1.24 -0.35 3.22
C SER A 198 -2.63 0.26 3.23
N ILE A 199 -2.76 1.50 2.71
CA ILE A 199 -4.06 2.17 2.56
C ILE A 199 -5.03 1.38 1.70
N TYR A 200 -4.53 0.59 0.73
CA TYR A 200 -5.38 -0.24 -0.14
C TYR A 200 -6.08 -1.38 0.62
N GLN A 201 -5.54 -1.81 1.74
CA GLN A 201 -6.15 -2.80 2.63
C GLN A 201 -7.10 -2.17 3.66
N GLN A 202 -7.00 -0.85 3.85
CA GLN A 202 -7.83 -0.09 4.79
C GLN A 202 -8.97 0.66 4.09
N LEU A 203 -9.16 0.45 2.78
CA LEU A 203 -10.28 1.03 2.07
C LEU A 203 -11.60 0.47 2.63
N PRO A 204 -12.64 1.32 2.75
CA PRO A 204 -13.97 0.86 3.17
C PRO A 204 -14.49 -0.27 2.28
N GLU A 205 -15.35 -1.14 2.82
CA GLU A 205 -16.00 -2.25 2.10
C GLU A 205 -16.82 -1.78 0.87
N THR A 206 -17.11 -0.48 0.78
CA THR A 206 -17.75 0.12 -0.40
C THR A 206 -16.85 0.11 -1.64
N PHE A 207 -15.55 -0.15 -1.47
CA PHE A 207 -14.62 -0.34 -2.59
C PHE A 207 -14.56 -1.79 -3.02
N GLU A 208 -14.82 -2.06 -4.28
CA GLU A 208 -14.53 -3.37 -4.86
C GLU A 208 -13.06 -3.43 -5.26
N THR A 209 -12.30 -4.26 -4.55
CA THR A 209 -10.87 -4.49 -4.81
C THR A 209 -10.69 -5.70 -5.70
N ARG A 210 -9.78 -5.60 -6.69
CA ARG A 210 -9.29 -6.74 -7.46
C ARG A 210 -7.77 -6.73 -7.54
N ILE A 211 -7.22 -7.95 -7.43
CA ILE A 211 -5.78 -8.22 -7.38
C ILE A 211 -5.41 -9.13 -8.54
N TRP A 212 -4.42 -8.70 -9.35
CA TRP A 212 -3.83 -9.45 -10.45
C TRP A 212 -2.34 -9.70 -10.16
N PRO A 213 -1.96 -10.82 -9.53
CA PRO A 213 -0.57 -11.20 -9.32
C PRO A 213 0.08 -11.65 -10.64
N ALA A 214 1.43 -11.57 -10.74
CA ALA A 214 2.17 -11.96 -11.95
C ALA A 214 2.24 -13.48 -12.15
N LEU A 215 2.24 -14.23 -11.07
CA LEU A 215 2.22 -15.70 -11.10
C LEU A 215 0.90 -16.21 -10.54
N MET A 216 0.51 -17.37 -11.00
CA MET A 216 -0.59 -18.14 -10.42
C MET A 216 -0.29 -18.37 -8.94
N PRO A 217 -1.18 -17.96 -8.04
CA PRO A 217 -1.00 -18.13 -6.62
C PRO A 217 -1.10 -19.60 -6.21
N THR A 218 -0.43 -19.96 -5.11
CA THR A 218 -0.72 -21.20 -4.38
C THR A 218 -2.10 -21.13 -3.73
N ASP A 219 -2.62 -22.28 -3.25
CA ASP A 219 -3.91 -22.29 -2.55
C ASP A 219 -3.89 -21.37 -1.32
N GLU A 220 -2.79 -21.38 -0.55
CA GLU A 220 -2.60 -20.50 0.60
C GLU A 220 -2.59 -19.01 0.20
N GLU A 221 -1.91 -18.68 -0.89
CA GLU A 221 -1.89 -17.32 -1.44
C GLU A 221 -3.26 -16.90 -1.98
N ALA A 222 -3.98 -17.81 -2.63
CA ALA A 222 -5.32 -17.57 -3.14
C ALA A 222 -6.32 -17.33 -2.00
N GLU A 223 -6.23 -18.10 -0.90
CA GLU A 223 -7.02 -17.88 0.31
C GLU A 223 -6.73 -16.51 0.93
N ARG A 224 -5.47 -16.11 0.98
CA ARG A 224 -5.05 -14.79 1.50
C ARG A 224 -5.60 -13.64 0.66
N TYR A 225 -5.59 -13.74 -0.68
CA TYR A 225 -6.21 -12.71 -1.53
C TYR A 225 -7.74 -12.70 -1.37
N GLY A 226 -8.33 -13.80 -0.94
CA GLY A 226 -9.77 -13.91 -0.71
C GLY A 226 -10.56 -13.46 -1.93
N GLU A 227 -11.69 -12.82 -1.74
CA GLU A 227 -12.57 -12.33 -2.81
C GLU A 227 -11.93 -11.30 -3.73
N ALA A 228 -10.84 -10.66 -3.29
CA ALA A 228 -10.12 -9.68 -4.08
C ALA A 228 -9.32 -10.29 -5.24
N LEU A 229 -8.96 -11.58 -5.21
CA LEU A 229 -8.28 -12.23 -6.34
C LEU A 229 -9.16 -12.12 -7.60
N ALA A 230 -8.61 -11.55 -8.68
CA ALA A 230 -9.35 -11.33 -9.91
C ALA A 230 -10.00 -12.62 -10.44
N PRO A 231 -11.30 -12.61 -10.77
CA PRO A 231 -12.00 -13.79 -11.30
C PRO A 231 -11.34 -14.38 -12.55
N TYR A 232 -10.69 -13.55 -13.35
CA TYR A 232 -9.88 -13.99 -14.49
C TYR A 232 -8.77 -14.93 -14.06
N VAL A 233 -7.99 -14.57 -13.03
CA VAL A 233 -6.89 -15.40 -12.51
C VAL A 233 -7.45 -16.70 -11.93
N ARG A 234 -8.54 -16.65 -11.17
CA ARG A 234 -9.20 -17.85 -10.62
C ARG A 234 -9.66 -18.85 -11.70
N LYS A 235 -10.05 -18.36 -12.88
CA LYS A 235 -10.57 -19.15 -14.00
C LYS A 235 -9.48 -19.71 -14.91
N MET A 236 -8.21 -19.42 -14.66
CA MET A 236 -7.07 -19.97 -15.41
C MET A 236 -6.76 -21.42 -15.01
N GLY A 237 -7.78 -22.30 -15.04
CA GLY A 237 -7.72 -23.66 -14.48
C GLY A 237 -6.67 -24.59 -15.07
N ASP A 238 -6.10 -24.28 -16.24
CA ASP A 238 -5.03 -25.07 -16.87
C ASP A 238 -3.62 -24.67 -16.39
N ARG A 239 -3.54 -23.63 -15.53
CA ARG A 239 -2.27 -23.11 -14.99
C ARG A 239 -2.00 -23.64 -13.61
N LYS A 240 -0.72 -23.94 -13.35
CA LYS A 240 -0.25 -24.39 -12.04
C LYS A 240 0.25 -23.22 -11.20
N PRO A 241 0.26 -23.35 -9.87
CA PRO A 241 0.92 -22.36 -9.02
C PRO A 241 2.36 -22.09 -9.49
N GLY A 242 2.70 -20.81 -9.64
CA GLY A 242 3.99 -20.37 -10.15
C GLY A 242 4.06 -20.12 -11.66
N ASP A 243 3.08 -20.54 -12.45
CA ASP A 243 2.99 -20.19 -13.88
C ASP A 243 2.64 -18.69 -14.04
N THR A 244 3.09 -18.06 -15.12
CA THR A 244 2.74 -16.66 -15.39
C THR A 244 1.24 -16.49 -15.64
N THR A 245 0.66 -15.41 -15.12
CA THR A 245 -0.75 -15.03 -15.38
C THR A 245 -0.93 -14.26 -16.69
N ASP A 246 0.17 -13.75 -17.26
CA ASP A 246 0.19 -13.01 -18.53
C ASP A 246 1.30 -13.50 -19.48
N PRO A 247 1.19 -14.74 -20.00
CA PRO A 247 2.26 -15.38 -20.80
C PRO A 247 2.52 -14.69 -22.14
N GLN A 248 1.60 -13.86 -22.63
CA GLN A 248 1.80 -13.13 -23.88
C GLN A 248 2.74 -11.94 -23.71
N ARG A 249 2.91 -11.45 -22.48
CA ARG A 249 3.75 -10.29 -22.16
C ARG A 249 4.94 -10.63 -21.28
N PHE A 250 4.79 -11.59 -20.39
CA PHE A 250 5.82 -12.01 -19.45
C PHE A 250 5.99 -13.53 -19.52
N SER A 251 7.11 -13.95 -20.06
CA SER A 251 7.50 -15.37 -20.04
C SER A 251 7.91 -15.80 -18.62
N ASP A 252 7.93 -17.11 -18.38
CA ASP A 252 8.44 -17.65 -17.11
C ASP A 252 9.90 -17.26 -16.87
N ILE A 253 10.72 -17.17 -17.96
CA ILE A 253 12.11 -16.73 -17.89
C ILE A 253 12.19 -15.25 -17.48
N ASP A 254 11.36 -14.38 -18.04
CA ASP A 254 11.34 -12.96 -17.65
C ASP A 254 11.00 -12.79 -16.17
N LEU A 255 10.00 -13.54 -15.67
CA LEU A 255 9.60 -13.46 -14.28
C LEU A 255 10.63 -14.10 -13.34
N ALA A 256 11.30 -15.18 -13.76
CA ALA A 256 12.41 -15.76 -13.01
C ALA A 256 13.60 -14.78 -12.90
N THR A 257 13.94 -14.10 -14.00
CA THR A 257 14.97 -13.06 -14.02
C THR A 257 14.63 -11.91 -13.08
N ARG A 258 13.39 -11.40 -13.14
CA ARG A 258 12.92 -10.35 -12.23
C ARG A 258 12.93 -10.81 -10.77
N LYS A 259 12.59 -12.06 -10.49
CA LYS A 259 12.66 -12.63 -9.15
C LYS A 259 14.09 -12.66 -8.60
N ALA A 260 15.07 -12.94 -9.47
CA ALA A 260 16.48 -12.88 -9.10
C ALA A 260 16.97 -11.42 -8.87
N GLU A 261 16.53 -10.48 -9.71
CA GLU A 261 16.92 -9.06 -9.62
C GLU A 261 16.30 -8.35 -8.41
N TYR A 262 15.02 -8.59 -8.14
CA TYR A 262 14.27 -7.95 -7.04
C TYR A 262 14.47 -8.63 -5.69
N GLY A 263 15.01 -9.85 -5.69
CA GLY A 263 15.03 -10.71 -4.51
C GLY A 263 13.64 -11.20 -4.11
N LYS A 264 13.59 -12.06 -3.09
CA LYS A 264 12.35 -12.73 -2.66
C LYS A 264 11.27 -11.73 -2.21
N ALA A 265 11.64 -10.78 -1.34
CA ALA A 265 10.71 -9.80 -0.80
C ALA A 265 10.27 -8.77 -1.84
N GLY A 266 11.21 -8.24 -2.64
CA GLY A 266 10.89 -7.28 -3.69
C GLY A 266 9.96 -7.88 -4.75
N PHE A 267 10.18 -9.14 -5.14
CA PHE A 267 9.29 -9.84 -6.08
C PHE A 267 7.91 -10.10 -5.47
N ALA A 268 7.86 -10.54 -4.21
CA ALA A 268 6.59 -10.72 -3.51
C ALA A 268 5.78 -9.42 -3.47
N LEU A 269 6.43 -8.29 -3.17
CA LEU A 269 5.80 -6.98 -3.10
C LEU A 269 5.31 -6.48 -4.46
N GLN A 270 6.18 -6.47 -5.48
CA GLN A 270 5.93 -5.77 -6.74
C GLN A 270 5.21 -6.64 -7.79
N PHE A 271 5.33 -7.97 -7.68
CA PHE A 271 4.80 -8.91 -8.65
C PHE A 271 3.70 -9.80 -8.07
N MET A 272 3.84 -10.24 -6.81
CA MET A 272 2.77 -11.01 -6.15
C MET A 272 1.84 -10.15 -5.30
N LEU A 273 2.13 -8.85 -5.15
CA LEU A 273 1.32 -7.89 -4.36
C LEU A 273 1.14 -8.37 -2.90
N ASN A 274 2.15 -9.08 -2.41
CA ASN A 274 2.21 -9.65 -1.08
C ASN A 274 3.15 -8.85 -0.20
N THR A 275 2.62 -8.24 0.84
CA THR A 275 3.36 -7.37 1.75
C THR A 275 4.09 -8.12 2.86
N GLN A 276 3.68 -9.34 3.17
CA GLN A 276 4.21 -10.08 4.33
C GLN A 276 5.73 -10.28 4.30
N LEU A 277 6.32 -10.56 3.11
CA LEU A 277 7.76 -10.75 3.00
C LEU A 277 8.54 -9.44 3.11
N SER A 278 8.00 -8.34 2.59
CA SER A 278 8.62 -7.01 2.72
C SER A 278 8.62 -6.56 4.19
N ASP A 279 7.56 -6.85 4.91
CA ASP A 279 7.46 -6.52 6.33
C ASP A 279 8.37 -7.41 7.19
N VAL A 280 8.58 -8.67 6.82
CA VAL A 280 9.56 -9.55 7.50
C VAL A 280 10.99 -9.01 7.37
N GLU A 281 11.39 -8.53 6.20
CA GLU A 281 12.73 -7.96 6.01
C GLU A 281 12.87 -6.57 6.67
N ARG A 282 11.81 -5.77 6.65
CA ARG A 282 11.81 -4.43 7.21
C ARG A 282 11.67 -4.42 8.73
N TYR A 283 10.90 -5.36 9.27
CA TYR A 283 10.65 -5.53 10.70
C TYR A 283 11.01 -6.97 11.08
N PRO A 284 12.32 -7.26 11.26
CA PRO A 284 12.78 -8.63 11.52
C PRO A 284 12.31 -9.16 12.85
N LEU A 285 12.02 -8.28 13.82
CA LEU A 285 11.52 -8.67 15.14
C LEU A 285 9.99 -8.79 15.08
N LYS A 286 9.48 -9.97 15.39
CA LYS A 286 8.05 -10.26 15.44
C LYS A 286 7.66 -10.65 16.87
N ILE A 287 6.52 -10.18 17.35
CA ILE A 287 6.00 -10.56 18.68
C ILE A 287 5.82 -12.08 18.78
N ARG A 288 5.42 -12.75 17.70
CA ARG A 288 5.32 -14.22 17.67
C ARG A 288 6.63 -14.97 17.94
N ASP A 289 7.77 -14.29 17.76
CA ASP A 289 9.09 -14.87 18.03
C ASP A 289 9.51 -14.74 19.50
N LEU A 290 8.72 -14.02 20.30
CA LEU A 290 8.86 -13.90 21.74
C LEU A 290 8.05 -14.98 22.45
N LEU A 291 8.60 -15.52 23.53
CA LEU A 291 7.84 -16.36 24.46
C LEU A 291 7.39 -15.52 25.65
N VAL A 292 6.16 -15.73 26.09
CA VAL A 292 5.59 -15.04 27.25
C VAL A 292 5.45 -16.03 28.39
N MET A 293 6.09 -15.70 29.51
CA MET A 293 6.03 -16.51 30.71
C MET A 293 6.13 -15.62 31.96
N ASP A 294 5.69 -16.15 33.06
CA ASP A 294 5.86 -15.50 34.36
C ASP A 294 7.30 -15.74 34.88
N VAL A 295 8.03 -14.65 35.11
CA VAL A 295 9.40 -14.68 35.69
C VAL A 295 9.52 -13.69 36.82
N GLY A 296 10.32 -14.04 37.82
CA GLY A 296 10.64 -13.14 38.94
C GLY A 296 11.46 -11.93 38.51
N PRO A 297 11.51 -10.88 39.35
CA PRO A 297 12.28 -9.68 39.02
C PRO A 297 13.81 -9.89 39.10
N SER A 298 14.28 -10.92 39.81
CA SER A 298 15.69 -11.19 40.05
C SER A 298 16.20 -12.51 39.46
N GLU A 299 15.33 -13.43 39.14
CA GLU A 299 15.68 -14.78 38.70
C GLU A 299 14.77 -15.32 37.62
N ALA A 300 15.24 -16.29 36.84
CA ALA A 300 14.51 -16.96 35.79
C ALA A 300 14.90 -18.46 35.73
N PRO A 301 14.10 -19.28 35.00
CA PRO A 301 14.45 -20.67 34.75
C PRO A 301 15.78 -20.80 34.04
N MET A 302 16.63 -21.74 34.49
CA MET A 302 17.94 -21.99 33.90
C MET A 302 17.87 -22.45 32.44
N LYS A 303 16.76 -23.08 32.01
CA LYS A 303 16.52 -23.54 30.65
C LYS A 303 15.07 -23.25 30.24
N VAL A 304 14.89 -22.79 29.03
CA VAL A 304 13.58 -22.54 28.42
C VAL A 304 13.57 -23.20 27.03
N ASN A 305 12.56 -23.98 26.75
CA ASN A 305 12.38 -24.60 25.43
C ASN A 305 11.44 -23.74 24.59
N TRP A 306 11.99 -23.19 23.52
CA TRP A 306 11.22 -22.42 22.55
C TRP A 306 10.52 -23.37 21.57
N MET A 307 9.20 -23.32 21.50
CA MET A 307 8.38 -23.96 20.47
C MET A 307 7.00 -23.30 20.47
N PRO A 308 6.69 -22.42 19.50
CA PRO A 308 5.37 -21.87 19.37
C PRO A 308 4.39 -22.98 18.95
N ASP A 309 3.44 -23.28 19.81
CA ASP A 309 2.37 -24.24 19.53
C ASP A 309 1.03 -23.46 19.43
N PRO A 310 0.36 -23.45 18.28
CA PRO A 310 -0.92 -22.76 18.11
C PRO A 310 -2.00 -23.17 19.11
N LYS A 311 -1.93 -24.42 19.63
CA LYS A 311 -2.84 -24.92 20.67
C LYS A 311 -2.63 -24.28 22.04
N ARG A 312 -1.49 -23.65 22.27
CA ARG A 312 -1.09 -23.00 23.53
C ARG A 312 -1.09 -21.48 23.44
N GLU A 313 -1.73 -20.90 22.44
CA GLU A 313 -1.89 -19.45 22.28
C GLU A 313 -2.49 -18.82 23.54
N LEU A 314 -1.87 -17.75 24.03
CA LEU A 314 -2.36 -16.95 25.15
C LEU A 314 -3.42 -15.96 24.67
N LYS A 315 -4.68 -16.40 24.64
CA LYS A 315 -5.82 -15.64 24.08
C LYS A 315 -6.25 -14.45 24.93
N ASP A 316 -5.91 -14.48 26.23
CA ASP A 316 -6.28 -13.45 27.19
C ASP A 316 -5.38 -12.21 27.14
N LEU A 317 -4.28 -12.27 26.37
CA LEU A 317 -3.40 -11.12 26.18
C LEU A 317 -3.87 -10.33 24.96
N PRO A 318 -4.05 -9.00 25.10
CA PRO A 318 -4.46 -8.16 24.00
C PRO A 318 -3.37 -8.12 22.92
N ASN A 319 -3.76 -8.27 21.65
CA ASN A 319 -2.87 -8.05 20.54
C ASN A 319 -2.69 -6.54 20.32
N LEU A 320 -1.53 -6.01 20.67
CA LEU A 320 -1.18 -4.60 20.55
C LEU A 320 -0.29 -4.31 19.33
N ALA A 321 0.01 -5.34 18.54
CA ALA A 321 0.88 -5.23 17.39
C ALA A 321 0.13 -5.47 16.06
N MET A 322 0.76 -6.14 15.10
CA MET A 322 0.15 -6.38 13.79
C MET A 322 -0.97 -7.41 13.84
N ALA A 323 -1.94 -7.28 12.96
CA ALA A 323 -2.97 -8.29 12.77
C ALA A 323 -2.31 -9.66 12.48
N GLY A 324 -2.62 -10.66 13.29
CA GLY A 324 -2.00 -11.98 13.17
C GLY A 324 -0.87 -12.28 14.16
N ASP A 325 -0.33 -11.30 14.85
CA ASP A 325 0.57 -11.57 15.97
C ASP A 325 -0.17 -12.25 17.14
N ARG A 326 0.51 -13.21 17.76
CA ARG A 326 -0.02 -14.01 18.86
C ARG A 326 1.08 -14.23 19.88
N PHE A 327 0.68 -14.42 21.15
CA PHE A 327 1.58 -14.70 22.24
C PHE A 327 1.55 -16.19 22.58
N TYR A 328 2.74 -16.77 22.80
CA TYR A 328 2.90 -18.19 23.13
C TYR A 328 3.75 -18.36 24.37
N PRO A 329 3.38 -19.30 25.29
CA PRO A 329 4.24 -19.70 26.38
C PRO A 329 5.34 -20.64 25.86
N PRO A 330 6.43 -20.81 26.59
CA PRO A 330 7.43 -21.82 26.28
C PRO A 330 6.83 -23.24 26.29
N ALA A 331 7.36 -24.12 25.44
CA ALA A 331 6.98 -25.53 25.45
C ALA A 331 7.31 -26.23 26.77
N GLY A 332 8.35 -25.76 27.47
CA GLY A 332 8.75 -26.17 28.79
C GLY A 332 9.83 -25.27 29.33
N ALA A 333 9.94 -25.24 30.65
CA ALA A 333 11.01 -24.54 31.39
C ALA A 333 11.49 -25.43 32.53
N SER A 334 12.76 -25.25 32.95
CA SER A 334 13.31 -25.96 34.13
C SER A 334 12.63 -25.47 35.40
N GLU A 335 12.49 -26.38 36.35
CA GLU A 335 12.06 -26.04 37.74
C GLU A 335 13.14 -25.35 38.55
N THR A 336 14.39 -25.40 38.11
CA THR A 336 15.51 -24.74 38.75
C THR A 336 15.64 -23.31 38.18
N PHE A 337 15.74 -22.34 39.11
CA PHE A 337 15.91 -20.93 38.81
C PHE A 337 17.31 -20.48 39.20
N ALA A 338 17.79 -19.42 38.56
CA ALA A 338 19.04 -18.74 38.91
C ALA A 338 18.89 -17.23 38.70
N GLU A 339 19.72 -16.48 39.44
CA GLU A 339 19.77 -15.03 39.35
C GLU A 339 20.24 -14.58 37.94
N PHE A 340 19.74 -13.47 37.48
CA PHE A 340 20.19 -12.87 36.22
C PHE A 340 21.67 -12.46 36.33
N THR A 341 22.43 -12.74 35.30
CA THR A 341 23.88 -12.44 35.22
C THR A 341 24.17 -11.02 34.75
N GLY A 342 23.18 -10.30 34.23
CA GLY A 342 23.31 -8.92 33.81
C GLY A 342 21.98 -8.32 33.41
N SER A 343 21.92 -6.99 33.38
CA SER A 343 20.73 -6.23 32.98
C SER A 343 21.08 -4.94 32.24
N VAL A 344 20.38 -4.67 31.14
CA VAL A 344 20.56 -3.48 30.34
C VAL A 344 19.19 -2.81 30.17
N MET A 345 19.16 -1.49 30.27
CA MET A 345 17.99 -0.68 29.89
C MET A 345 18.29 0.05 28.59
N SER A 346 17.51 -0.19 27.55
CA SER A 346 17.55 0.56 26.30
C SER A 346 16.49 1.65 26.34
N ILE A 347 16.85 2.85 25.89
CA ILE A 347 15.97 4.01 25.83
C ILE A 347 16.01 4.59 24.41
N ASP A 348 14.83 4.74 23.82
CA ASP A 348 14.60 5.45 22.56
C ASP A 348 13.91 6.79 22.86
N PRO A 349 14.65 7.91 22.83
CA PRO A 349 14.10 9.21 23.19
C PRO A 349 13.15 9.73 22.09
N SER A 350 11.97 10.21 22.47
CA SER A 350 11.05 10.89 21.55
C SER A 350 11.49 12.29 21.12
N GLY A 351 12.58 12.80 21.69
CA GLY A 351 13.05 14.15 21.41
C GLY A 351 12.02 15.22 21.83
N ARG A 352 11.74 16.14 20.91
CA ARG A 352 10.71 17.20 21.05
C ARG A 352 9.39 16.82 20.34
N GLY A 353 9.26 15.59 19.89
CA GLY A 353 8.07 15.10 19.23
C GLY A 353 6.87 14.89 20.16
N LYS A 354 5.76 14.46 19.58
CA LYS A 354 4.56 14.04 20.33
C LYS A 354 4.59 12.56 20.71
N ASP A 355 5.61 11.82 20.24
CA ASP A 355 5.78 10.41 20.50
C ASP A 355 6.20 10.17 21.94
N GLU A 356 6.10 8.93 22.40
CA GLU A 356 6.56 8.52 23.72
C GLU A 356 8.05 8.19 23.67
N THR A 357 8.77 8.50 24.75
CA THR A 357 10.11 7.95 25.01
C THR A 357 9.95 6.47 25.34
N GLY A 358 10.38 5.60 24.43
CA GLY A 358 10.34 4.15 24.60
C GLY A 358 11.45 3.64 25.51
N TYR A 359 11.18 2.61 26.34
CA TYR A 359 12.21 1.93 27.10
C TYR A 359 11.95 0.43 27.19
N ALA A 360 13.04 -0.34 27.30
CA ALA A 360 13.00 -1.77 27.59
C ALA A 360 14.13 -2.16 28.54
N VAL A 361 13.80 -2.98 29.53
CA VAL A 361 14.78 -3.61 30.42
C VAL A 361 14.94 -5.06 30.02
N VAL A 362 16.16 -5.41 29.62
CA VAL A 362 16.53 -6.75 29.18
C VAL A 362 17.53 -7.33 30.21
N LYS A 363 17.20 -8.49 30.75
CA LYS A 363 18.06 -9.25 31.67
C LYS A 363 18.58 -10.50 30.96
N MET A 364 19.71 -11.02 31.40
CA MET A 364 20.36 -12.16 30.77
C MET A 364 20.61 -13.28 31.77
N LEU A 365 20.30 -14.50 31.33
CA LEU A 365 20.67 -15.74 32.04
C LEU A 365 20.97 -16.83 31.03
N ASN A 366 22.16 -17.44 31.11
CA ASN A 366 22.58 -18.57 30.25
C ASN A 366 22.41 -18.31 28.74
N GLY A 367 22.63 -17.06 28.29
CA GLY A 367 22.48 -16.67 26.87
C GLY A 367 21.04 -16.41 26.46
N ILE A 368 20.06 -16.57 27.34
CA ILE A 368 18.66 -16.22 27.11
C ILE A 368 18.43 -14.78 27.56
N GLN A 369 17.75 -14.02 26.72
CA GLN A 369 17.38 -12.63 27.02
C GLN A 369 15.93 -12.59 27.51
N TYR A 370 15.71 -11.93 28.63
CA TYR A 370 14.40 -11.76 29.25
C TYR A 370 14.03 -10.27 29.27
N VAL A 371 12.98 -9.90 28.55
CA VAL A 371 12.42 -8.55 28.64
C VAL A 371 11.53 -8.51 29.88
N THR A 372 12.05 -7.98 30.97
CA THR A 372 11.33 -7.96 32.26
C THR A 372 10.43 -6.73 32.40
N ARG A 373 10.71 -5.67 31.62
CA ARG A 373 9.92 -4.47 31.62
C ARG A 373 10.08 -3.70 30.32
N CYS A 374 8.97 -3.18 29.76
CA CYS A 374 9.01 -2.25 28.65
C CYS A 374 7.84 -1.26 28.78
N GLY A 375 7.92 -0.14 28.08
CA GLY A 375 6.86 0.85 28.07
C GLY A 375 7.25 2.14 27.36
N GLY A 376 6.32 3.10 27.35
CA GLY A 376 6.51 4.45 26.84
C GLY A 376 6.18 5.50 27.91
N LEU A 377 6.89 6.62 27.86
CA LEU A 377 6.68 7.77 28.73
C LEU A 377 6.48 9.04 27.90
N GLN A 378 5.41 9.74 28.16
CA GLN A 378 5.16 11.06 27.55
C GLN A 378 6.07 12.12 28.19
N GLY A 379 6.46 13.14 27.40
CA GLY A 379 7.19 14.32 27.93
C GLY A 379 8.62 14.47 27.44
N GLY A 380 9.12 13.59 26.57
CA GLY A 380 10.44 13.73 25.96
C GLY A 380 11.58 13.86 26.98
N TYR A 381 12.25 15.02 26.97
CA TYR A 381 13.37 15.32 27.90
C TYR A 381 12.96 16.00 29.21
N ASP A 382 11.68 16.02 29.52
CA ASP A 382 11.20 16.63 30.77
C ASP A 382 11.81 15.93 31.97
N LYS A 383 12.05 16.71 33.02
CA LYS A 383 12.64 16.22 34.29
C LYS A 383 11.85 15.03 34.84
N ALA A 384 10.52 15.05 34.75
CA ALA A 384 9.66 13.98 35.24
C ALA A 384 9.89 12.65 34.48
N THR A 385 10.08 12.71 33.18
CA THR A 385 10.40 11.55 32.34
C THR A 385 11.75 10.95 32.72
N LEU A 386 12.78 11.81 32.85
CA LEU A 386 14.12 11.36 33.25
C LEU A 386 14.15 10.75 34.65
N GLU A 387 13.45 11.34 35.63
CA GLU A 387 13.32 10.81 36.98
C GLU A 387 12.57 9.46 36.97
N ALA A 388 11.51 9.32 36.17
CA ALA A 388 10.79 8.06 36.03
C ALA A 388 11.69 6.94 35.47
N LEU A 389 12.46 7.23 34.41
CA LEU A 389 13.43 6.28 33.85
C LEU A 389 14.50 5.87 34.88
N ALA A 390 15.03 6.83 35.66
CA ALA A 390 16.00 6.56 36.71
C ALA A 390 15.42 5.67 37.85
N VAL A 391 14.16 5.91 38.23
CA VAL A 391 13.46 5.08 39.22
C VAL A 391 13.26 3.66 38.70
N ILE A 392 12.89 3.49 37.43
CA ILE A 392 12.77 2.18 36.80
C ILE A 392 14.09 1.46 36.76
N ALA A 393 15.15 2.11 36.27
CA ALA A 393 16.50 1.53 36.23
C ALA A 393 16.97 1.06 37.61
N LYS A 394 16.73 1.85 38.64
CA LYS A 394 17.08 1.49 40.01
C LYS A 394 16.27 0.31 40.55
N LYS A 395 14.96 0.29 40.30
CA LYS A 395 14.04 -0.78 40.72
C LYS A 395 14.40 -2.12 40.10
N GLU A 396 14.79 -2.07 38.82
CA GLU A 396 15.15 -3.25 38.03
C GLU A 396 16.62 -3.69 38.21
N ASN A 397 17.40 -3.02 39.04
CA ASN A 397 18.84 -3.26 39.25
C ASN A 397 19.61 -3.26 37.90
N VAL A 398 19.39 -2.23 37.05
CA VAL A 398 20.02 -2.12 35.75
C VAL A 398 21.52 -1.87 35.90
N ASN A 399 22.35 -2.67 35.21
CA ASN A 399 23.79 -2.51 35.21
C ASN A 399 24.27 -1.46 34.21
N GLN A 400 23.57 -1.34 33.07
CA GLN A 400 23.94 -0.43 31.99
C GLN A 400 22.71 0.18 31.35
N ILE A 401 22.80 1.46 31.03
CA ILE A 401 21.76 2.17 30.24
C ILE A 401 22.35 2.50 28.86
N ILE A 402 21.62 2.18 27.82
CA ILE A 402 21.94 2.51 26.43
C ILE A 402 20.85 3.47 25.94
N ILE A 403 21.26 4.63 25.42
CA ILE A 403 20.36 5.65 24.93
C ILE A 403 20.67 5.87 23.46
N GLU A 404 19.65 5.86 22.60
CA GLU A 404 19.81 6.19 21.18
C GLU A 404 20.17 7.67 21.02
N SER A 405 21.21 7.97 20.21
CA SER A 405 21.79 9.32 20.08
C SER A 405 21.20 10.16 18.94
N ASN A 406 20.18 9.68 18.23
CA ASN A 406 19.70 10.29 16.99
C ASN A 406 19.06 11.68 17.16
N PHE A 407 18.61 12.03 18.36
CA PHE A 407 17.92 13.29 18.66
C PHE A 407 18.39 13.95 19.98
N GLY A 408 19.49 13.54 20.51
CA GLY A 408 20.06 14.06 21.77
C GLY A 408 21.21 15.01 21.57
#